data_d2b5771370e274da0328aa448b8969c5
#
_entry.id   d2b5771370e274da0328aa448b8969c5
#
_cell.length_a   1.000
_cell.length_b   1.000
_cell.length_c   1.000
_cell.angle_alpha   90.00
_cell.angle_beta   90.00
_cell.angle_gamma   90.00
#
_symmetry.space_group_name_H-M   'P 1'
#
loop_
_entity.id
_entity.type
_entity.pdbx_description
1 polymer ?
#
loop_
_entity_poly.entity_id
_entity_poly.type
_entity_poly.pdbx_seq_one_letter_code
_entity_poly.pdbx_strand_id
1 'polypeptide(L)'
;QSRSSAASDVYKRQILDDVVTKAGTSREAAGLEDDTVRTFVKHAAFLQLVRGRRLRLQRTEPNIGALATALADPVNPVTAQYHLAFVASDTFYEHTHRYPGQRHDWQADVDPLLSHAQTYCARIGLDLSDSDRVRLQHACYELTRGAHSDTPSTAAYLGGVAAQEVIKILTVQYIPLDNTCVYDGIVQAVSSFRL
;
A
#
# COMPACT_ATOMS: atom_id res chain seq x y z
N GLN A 1 45.07 0.35 -11.78
CA GLN A 1 43.79 0.49 -11.00
C GLN A 1 43.52 1.91 -10.48
N SER A 2 44.52 2.76 -10.27
CA SER A 2 44.33 4.12 -9.69
C SER A 2 43.71 5.15 -10.64
N ARG A 3 43.91 5.05 -11.96
CA ARG A 3 43.38 6.03 -12.94
C ARG A 3 41.86 5.88 -13.21
N SER A 4 41.32 4.69 -13.13
CA SER A 4 39.87 4.44 -13.29
C SER A 4 39.08 4.97 -12.10
N SER A 5 39.64 4.91 -10.91
CA SER A 5 39.00 5.40 -9.66
C SER A 5 38.88 6.94 -9.66
N ALA A 6 39.95 7.67 -10.04
CA ALA A 6 39.97 9.12 -10.05
C ALA A 6 38.98 9.73 -11.07
N ALA A 7 38.91 9.18 -12.28
CA ALA A 7 37.95 9.62 -13.30
C ALA A 7 36.51 9.36 -12.87
N SER A 8 36.25 8.23 -12.21
CA SER A 8 34.93 7.93 -11.61
C SER A 8 34.54 8.93 -10.51
N ASP A 9 35.48 9.34 -9.67
CA ASP A 9 35.23 10.27 -8.57
C ASP A 9 34.98 11.69 -9.07
N VAL A 10 35.66 12.13 -10.14
CA VAL A 10 35.40 13.44 -10.78
C VAL A 10 33.99 13.45 -11.38
N TYR A 11 33.59 12.42 -12.09
CA TYR A 11 32.27 12.30 -12.70
C TYR A 11 31.13 12.30 -11.64
N LYS A 12 31.35 11.62 -10.53
CA LYS A 12 30.41 11.59 -9.40
C LYS A 12 30.21 12.96 -8.79
N ARG A 13 31.29 13.72 -8.60
CA ARG A 13 31.22 15.10 -8.11
C ARG A 13 30.45 16.01 -9.05
N GLN A 14 30.68 15.88 -10.34
CA GLN A 14 30.01 16.67 -11.37
C GLN A 14 28.49 16.44 -11.38
N ILE A 15 28.04 15.18 -11.30
CA ILE A 15 26.61 14.85 -11.18
C ILE A 15 25.99 15.51 -9.95
N LEU A 16 26.70 15.48 -8.81
CA LEU A 16 26.17 16.10 -7.60
C LEU A 16 26.07 17.61 -7.73
N ASP A 17 27.10 18.26 -8.24
CA ASP A 17 27.10 19.71 -8.44
C ASP A 17 25.96 20.14 -9.39
N ASP A 18 25.68 19.33 -10.43
CA ASP A 18 24.53 19.55 -11.33
C ASP A 18 23.18 19.41 -10.59
N VAL A 19 23.05 18.37 -9.74
CA VAL A 19 21.82 18.15 -8.96
C VAL A 19 21.59 19.27 -7.95
N VAL A 20 22.63 19.67 -7.21
CA VAL A 20 22.56 20.73 -6.20
C VAL A 20 22.25 22.07 -6.87
N THR A 21 22.86 22.36 -8.01
CA THR A 21 22.59 23.57 -8.80
C THR A 21 21.16 23.62 -9.31
N LYS A 22 20.63 22.49 -9.83
CA LYS A 22 19.23 22.37 -10.25
C LYS A 22 18.25 22.48 -9.09
N ALA A 23 18.67 22.09 -7.89
CA ALA A 23 17.88 22.27 -6.67
C ALA A 23 17.93 23.71 -6.11
N GLY A 24 18.71 24.61 -6.72
CA GLY A 24 18.83 26.01 -6.32
C GLY A 24 19.58 26.22 -4.99
N THR A 25 20.50 25.30 -4.65
CA THR A 25 21.30 25.37 -3.41
C THR A 25 22.78 25.12 -3.68
N SER A 26 23.65 25.24 -2.67
CA SER A 26 25.06 24.85 -2.74
C SER A 26 25.34 23.59 -1.93
N ARG A 27 26.49 22.94 -2.17
CA ARG A 27 26.91 21.74 -1.40
C ARG A 27 27.03 22.06 0.09
N GLU A 28 27.61 23.21 0.41
CA GLU A 28 27.80 23.67 1.79
C GLU A 28 26.44 23.94 2.47
N ALA A 29 25.52 24.61 1.76
CA ALA A 29 24.17 24.88 2.27
C ALA A 29 23.34 23.62 2.47
N ALA A 30 23.58 22.58 1.65
CA ALA A 30 22.93 21.27 1.75
C ALA A 30 23.59 20.33 2.78
N GLY A 31 24.75 20.71 3.37
CA GLY A 31 25.49 19.87 4.32
C GLY A 31 25.97 18.54 3.74
N LEU A 32 26.28 18.51 2.41
CA LEU A 32 26.63 17.28 1.71
C LEU A 32 28.15 17.04 1.74
N GLU A 33 28.53 16.04 2.52
CA GLU A 33 29.92 15.56 2.59
C GLU A 33 30.26 14.63 1.44
N ASP A 34 31.55 14.56 1.07
CA ASP A 34 32.05 13.72 -0.02
C ASP A 34 31.72 12.22 0.17
N ASP A 35 31.69 11.74 1.40
CA ASP A 35 31.37 10.35 1.72
C ASP A 35 29.88 10.06 1.49
N THR A 36 28.99 10.99 1.82
CA THR A 36 27.55 10.92 1.51
C THR A 36 27.33 10.80 0.01
N VAL A 37 28.08 11.59 -0.79
CA VAL A 37 28.03 11.55 -2.25
C VAL A 37 28.48 10.20 -2.80
N ARG A 38 29.60 9.68 -2.29
CA ARG A 38 30.11 8.36 -2.69
C ARG A 38 29.11 7.26 -2.41
N THR A 39 28.52 7.27 -1.22
CA THR A 39 27.49 6.31 -0.81
C THR A 39 26.26 6.41 -1.70
N PHE A 40 25.77 7.62 -1.97
CA PHE A 40 24.65 7.85 -2.86
C PHE A 40 24.91 7.29 -4.27
N VAL A 41 26.04 7.65 -4.88
CA VAL A 41 26.38 7.18 -6.25
C VAL A 41 26.58 5.68 -6.30
N LYS A 42 27.19 5.08 -5.27
CA LYS A 42 27.36 3.63 -5.17
C LYS A 42 26.02 2.89 -5.18
N HIS A 43 25.00 3.47 -4.59
CA HIS A 43 23.65 2.89 -4.45
C HIS A 43 22.61 3.50 -5.39
N ALA A 44 23.01 4.39 -6.30
CA ALA A 44 22.09 5.11 -7.19
C ALA A 44 21.21 4.18 -8.05
N ALA A 45 21.72 3.01 -8.43
CA ALA A 45 20.95 2.01 -9.18
C ALA A 45 19.81 1.37 -8.37
N PHE A 46 19.86 1.48 -7.03
CA PHE A 46 18.86 0.93 -6.12
C PHE A 46 17.96 2.01 -5.52
N LEU A 47 18.09 3.25 -5.98
CA LEU A 47 17.23 4.34 -5.54
C LEU A 47 15.78 4.07 -5.96
N GLN A 48 14.89 4.12 -4.97
CA GLN A 48 13.46 4.09 -5.20
C GLN A 48 12.82 5.30 -4.53
N LEU A 49 11.94 5.96 -5.27
CA LEU A 49 11.17 7.07 -4.75
C LEU A 49 9.83 6.55 -4.24
N VAL A 50 9.68 6.46 -2.93
CA VAL A 50 8.40 6.16 -2.28
C VAL A 50 7.71 7.48 -1.96
N ARG A 51 6.55 7.71 -2.57
CA ARG A 51 5.73 8.90 -2.30
C ARG A 51 4.47 8.48 -1.58
N GLY A 52 4.30 8.97 -0.36
CA GLY A 52 3.04 8.82 0.35
C GLY A 52 1.88 9.46 -0.44
N ARG A 53 0.73 8.81 -0.47
CA ARG A 53 -0.50 9.31 -1.05
C ARG A 53 -1.52 9.55 0.05
N ARG A 54 -2.32 10.62 -0.06
CA ARG A 54 -3.38 10.88 0.92
C ARG A 54 -4.39 9.74 0.89
N LEU A 55 -4.76 9.20 2.05
CA LEU A 55 -5.73 8.10 2.18
C LEU A 55 -7.06 8.41 1.47
N ARG A 56 -7.51 9.67 1.52
CA ARG A 56 -8.71 10.08 0.77
C ARG A 56 -8.57 9.82 -0.72
N LEU A 57 -7.42 10.15 -1.32
CA LEU A 57 -7.20 9.94 -2.76
C LEU A 57 -7.11 8.45 -3.12
N GLN A 58 -6.59 7.62 -2.24
CA GLN A 58 -6.59 6.17 -2.44
C GLN A 58 -8.02 5.60 -2.54
N ARG A 59 -8.98 6.24 -1.88
CA ARG A 59 -10.40 5.83 -1.91
C ARG A 59 -11.19 6.48 -3.04
N THR A 60 -10.93 7.76 -3.36
CA THR A 60 -11.69 8.47 -4.39
C THR A 60 -11.17 8.23 -5.79
N GLU A 61 -9.87 8.05 -5.92
CA GLU A 61 -9.14 7.93 -7.19
C GLU A 61 -8.07 6.83 -7.08
N PRO A 62 -8.43 5.56 -6.78
CA PRO A 62 -7.45 4.49 -6.63
C PRO A 62 -6.74 4.20 -7.96
N ASN A 63 -5.60 3.54 -7.88
CA ASN A 63 -4.95 2.99 -9.06
C ASN A 63 -5.70 1.74 -9.54
N ILE A 64 -6.60 1.93 -10.50
CA ILE A 64 -7.47 0.88 -11.04
C ILE A 64 -6.64 -0.26 -11.66
N GLY A 65 -5.53 0.08 -12.33
CA GLY A 65 -4.64 -0.93 -12.92
C GLY A 65 -4.02 -1.84 -11.86
N ALA A 66 -3.62 -1.28 -10.71
CA ALA A 66 -3.09 -2.07 -9.59
C ALA A 66 -4.19 -2.95 -8.96
N LEU A 67 -5.42 -2.44 -8.79
CA LEU A 67 -6.55 -3.22 -8.31
C LEU A 67 -6.90 -4.35 -9.28
N ALA A 68 -6.98 -4.09 -10.58
CA ALA A 68 -7.26 -5.11 -11.59
C ALA A 68 -6.17 -6.21 -11.60
N THR A 69 -4.89 -5.81 -11.47
CA THR A 69 -3.79 -6.77 -11.35
C THR A 69 -3.91 -7.62 -10.07
N ALA A 70 -4.27 -7.02 -8.94
CA ALA A 70 -4.45 -7.72 -7.67
C ALA A 70 -5.66 -8.68 -7.70
N LEU A 71 -6.74 -8.32 -8.39
CA LEU A 71 -7.91 -9.19 -8.62
C LEU A 71 -7.57 -10.40 -9.50
N ALA A 72 -6.66 -10.20 -10.46
CA ALA A 72 -6.21 -11.25 -11.37
C ALA A 72 -5.07 -12.11 -10.79
N ASP A 73 -4.59 -11.85 -9.57
CA ASP A 73 -3.52 -12.61 -8.92
C ASP A 73 -3.96 -14.08 -8.73
N PRO A 74 -3.29 -15.05 -9.37
CA PRO A 74 -3.67 -16.46 -9.26
C PRO A 74 -3.35 -17.07 -7.88
N VAL A 75 -2.46 -16.43 -7.12
CA VAL A 75 -2.00 -16.92 -5.80
C VAL A 75 -2.91 -16.41 -4.69
N ASN A 76 -3.22 -15.10 -4.69
CA ASN A 76 -3.97 -14.47 -3.62
C ASN A 76 -5.14 -13.61 -4.16
N PRO A 77 -6.08 -14.19 -4.90
CA PRO A 77 -7.11 -13.41 -5.60
C PRO A 77 -8.13 -12.75 -4.66
N VAL A 78 -8.16 -13.12 -3.38
CA VAL A 78 -9.18 -12.67 -2.42
C VAL A 78 -8.76 -11.41 -1.65
N THR A 79 -7.47 -11.09 -1.58
CA THR A 79 -6.99 -9.95 -0.80
C THR A 79 -7.47 -8.60 -1.33
N ALA A 80 -7.58 -8.45 -2.66
CA ALA A 80 -8.13 -7.24 -3.27
C ALA A 80 -9.63 -7.08 -2.98
N GLN A 81 -10.40 -8.16 -2.91
CA GLN A 81 -11.81 -8.13 -2.55
C GLN A 81 -12.01 -7.70 -1.09
N TYR A 82 -11.14 -8.13 -0.16
CA TYR A 82 -11.16 -7.61 1.21
C TYR A 82 -10.90 -6.11 1.24
N HIS A 83 -9.94 -5.61 0.45
CA HIS A 83 -9.73 -4.16 0.36
C HIS A 83 -10.98 -3.43 -0.11
N LEU A 84 -11.67 -3.93 -1.16
CA LEU A 84 -12.92 -3.36 -1.64
C LEU A 84 -14.02 -3.40 -0.57
N ALA A 85 -14.13 -4.49 0.18
CA ALA A 85 -15.08 -4.63 1.28
C ALA A 85 -14.77 -3.65 2.44
N PHE A 86 -13.48 -3.41 2.77
CA PHE A 86 -13.10 -2.41 3.77
C PHE A 86 -13.46 -0.98 3.33
N VAL A 87 -13.23 -0.61 2.07
CA VAL A 87 -13.64 0.69 1.55
C VAL A 87 -15.17 0.84 1.60
N ALA A 88 -15.91 -0.20 1.26
CA ALA A 88 -17.36 -0.21 1.35
C ALA A 88 -17.86 -0.10 2.80
N SER A 89 -17.14 -0.66 3.77
CA SER A 89 -17.50 -0.57 5.19
C SER A 89 -17.46 0.86 5.74
N ASP A 90 -16.57 1.70 5.20
CA ASP A 90 -16.54 3.13 5.55
C ASP A 90 -17.79 3.84 5.01
N THR A 91 -18.20 3.54 3.77
CA THR A 91 -19.46 4.09 3.20
C THR A 91 -20.68 3.59 3.98
N PHE A 92 -20.68 2.32 4.38
CA PHE A 92 -21.71 1.77 5.25
C PHE A 92 -21.78 2.53 6.58
N TYR A 93 -20.62 2.83 7.18
CA TYR A 93 -20.55 3.61 8.42
C TYR A 93 -21.09 5.05 8.23
N GLU A 94 -20.80 5.70 7.12
CA GLU A 94 -21.33 7.04 6.83
C GLU A 94 -22.86 7.08 6.82
N HIS A 95 -23.51 6.00 6.37
CA HIS A 95 -24.98 5.92 6.29
C HIS A 95 -25.65 5.42 7.59
N THR A 96 -24.97 4.54 8.33
CA THR A 96 -25.60 3.84 9.47
C THR A 96 -25.04 4.22 10.83
N HIS A 97 -23.91 4.99 10.86
CA HIS A 97 -23.14 5.37 12.05
C HIS A 97 -22.65 4.18 12.88
N ARG A 98 -22.47 3.03 12.23
CA ARG A 98 -21.89 1.81 12.79
C ARG A 98 -21.17 1.02 11.71
N TYR A 99 -20.24 0.16 12.05
CA TYR A 99 -19.65 -0.77 11.10
C TYR A 99 -20.56 -1.98 10.85
N PRO A 100 -20.44 -2.63 9.67
CA PRO A 100 -21.20 -3.83 9.36
C PRO A 100 -20.86 -4.95 10.36
N GLY A 101 -21.87 -5.75 10.74
CA GLY A 101 -21.71 -6.86 11.68
C GLY A 101 -21.73 -6.51 13.15
N GLN A 102 -21.85 -5.23 13.52
CA GLN A 102 -21.94 -4.81 14.93
C GLN A 102 -23.28 -5.11 15.62
N ARG A 103 -24.24 -5.66 14.91
CA ARG A 103 -25.52 -6.09 15.48
C ARG A 103 -25.56 -7.59 15.70
N HIS A 104 -26.46 -8.04 16.55
CA HIS A 104 -26.70 -9.46 16.77
C HIS A 104 -27.13 -10.17 15.46
N ASP A 105 -27.98 -9.52 14.67
CA ASP A 105 -28.37 -9.94 13.32
C ASP A 105 -27.37 -9.39 12.28
N TRP A 106 -26.16 -9.91 12.33
CA TRP A 106 -25.07 -9.46 11.44
C TRP A 106 -25.31 -9.82 9.97
N GLN A 107 -26.06 -10.89 9.70
CA GLN A 107 -26.38 -11.34 8.33
C GLN A 107 -27.11 -10.26 7.53
N ALA A 108 -27.97 -9.48 8.18
CA ALA A 108 -28.71 -8.40 7.53
C ALA A 108 -27.81 -7.26 6.97
N ASP A 109 -26.57 -7.20 7.41
CA ASP A 109 -25.61 -6.19 6.94
C ASP A 109 -24.82 -6.62 5.69
N VAL A 110 -24.86 -7.92 5.32
CA VAL A 110 -24.06 -8.45 4.21
C VAL A 110 -24.47 -7.85 2.85
N ASP A 111 -25.78 -7.88 2.54
CA ASP A 111 -26.27 -7.38 1.25
C ASP A 111 -26.12 -5.85 1.11
N PRO A 112 -26.41 -5.02 2.11
CA PRO A 112 -26.10 -3.61 2.07
C PRO A 112 -24.59 -3.32 1.86
N LEU A 113 -23.72 -4.05 2.56
CA LEU A 113 -22.28 -3.89 2.39
C LEU A 113 -21.84 -4.26 0.97
N LEU A 114 -22.32 -5.38 0.43
CA LEU A 114 -22.06 -5.80 -0.94
C LEU A 114 -22.54 -4.75 -1.97
N SER A 115 -23.73 -4.18 -1.76
CA SER A 115 -24.26 -3.11 -2.60
C SER A 115 -23.35 -1.88 -2.61
N HIS A 116 -22.83 -1.46 -1.45
CA HIS A 116 -21.87 -0.37 -1.36
C HIS A 116 -20.56 -0.70 -2.07
N ALA A 117 -20.05 -1.94 -1.95
CA ALA A 117 -18.85 -2.38 -2.65
C ALA A 117 -19.01 -2.38 -4.17
N GLN A 118 -20.14 -2.87 -4.68
CA GLN A 118 -20.47 -2.86 -6.11
C GLN A 118 -20.62 -1.42 -6.65
N THR A 119 -21.30 -0.56 -5.88
CA THR A 119 -21.45 0.86 -6.22
C THR A 119 -20.07 1.55 -6.26
N TYR A 120 -19.19 1.23 -5.33
CA TYR A 120 -17.83 1.75 -5.33
C TYR A 120 -17.07 1.30 -6.58
N CYS A 121 -17.10 0.01 -6.94
CA CYS A 121 -16.44 -0.51 -8.13
C CYS A 121 -16.96 0.17 -9.41
N ALA A 122 -18.27 0.33 -9.54
CA ALA A 122 -18.88 1.03 -10.67
C ALA A 122 -18.44 2.51 -10.75
N ARG A 123 -18.37 3.18 -9.60
CA ARG A 123 -17.93 4.58 -9.51
C ARG A 123 -16.51 4.79 -9.99
N ILE A 124 -15.60 3.87 -9.64
CA ILE A 124 -14.19 3.96 -10.04
C ILE A 124 -13.91 3.35 -11.42
N GLY A 125 -14.92 2.79 -12.09
CA GLY A 125 -14.77 2.14 -13.41
C GLY A 125 -14.03 0.81 -13.36
N LEU A 126 -14.12 0.06 -12.23
CA LEU A 126 -13.54 -1.26 -12.08
C LEU A 126 -14.57 -2.33 -12.45
N ASP A 127 -14.32 -3.01 -13.57
CA ASP A 127 -15.15 -4.13 -13.99
C ASP A 127 -14.79 -5.40 -13.25
N LEU A 128 -15.78 -6.04 -12.63
CA LEU A 128 -15.65 -7.30 -11.92
C LEU A 128 -16.17 -8.44 -12.78
N SER A 129 -15.37 -9.49 -12.94
CA SER A 129 -15.82 -10.75 -13.52
C SER A 129 -16.85 -11.44 -12.60
N ASP A 130 -17.58 -12.42 -13.12
CA ASP A 130 -18.55 -13.17 -12.29
C ASP A 130 -17.85 -13.86 -11.12
N SER A 131 -16.65 -14.38 -11.31
CA SER A 131 -15.85 -14.98 -10.24
C SER A 131 -15.43 -13.95 -9.18
N ASP A 132 -15.10 -12.71 -9.60
CA ASP A 132 -14.75 -11.64 -8.66
C ASP A 132 -15.94 -11.17 -7.84
N ARG A 133 -17.13 -11.14 -8.43
CA ARG A 133 -18.39 -10.83 -7.74
C ARG A 133 -18.69 -11.84 -6.64
N VAL A 134 -18.50 -13.13 -6.90
CA VAL A 134 -18.68 -14.19 -5.90
C VAL A 134 -17.65 -14.04 -4.78
N ARG A 135 -16.38 -13.79 -5.11
CA ARG A 135 -15.32 -13.56 -4.10
C ARG A 135 -15.58 -12.31 -3.27
N LEU A 136 -16.05 -11.22 -3.89
CA LEU A 136 -16.42 -9.98 -3.19
C LEU A 136 -17.57 -10.22 -2.22
N GLN A 137 -18.59 -10.97 -2.63
CA GLN A 137 -19.68 -11.36 -1.75
C GLN A 137 -19.18 -12.17 -0.55
N HIS A 138 -18.26 -13.11 -0.79
CA HIS A 138 -17.63 -13.87 0.29
C HIS A 138 -16.80 -12.98 1.21
N ALA A 139 -16.02 -12.03 0.68
CA ALA A 139 -15.24 -11.08 1.48
C ALA A 139 -16.16 -10.19 2.34
N CYS A 140 -17.28 -9.71 1.80
CA CYS A 140 -18.29 -8.94 2.56
C CYS A 140 -18.92 -9.80 3.67
N TYR A 141 -19.24 -11.06 3.38
CA TYR A 141 -19.78 -11.99 4.37
C TYR A 141 -18.78 -12.22 5.52
N GLU A 142 -17.52 -12.52 5.22
CA GLU A 142 -16.49 -12.78 6.23
C GLU A 142 -16.16 -11.53 7.05
N LEU A 143 -16.10 -10.34 6.41
CA LEU A 143 -15.88 -9.08 7.11
C LEU A 143 -17.01 -8.80 8.11
N THR A 144 -18.26 -9.03 7.69
CA THR A 144 -19.44 -8.80 8.53
C THR A 144 -19.54 -9.80 9.66
N ARG A 145 -19.28 -11.09 9.35
CA ARG A 145 -19.26 -12.17 10.35
C ARG A 145 -18.16 -11.97 11.40
N GLY A 146 -17.00 -11.50 10.97
CA GLY A 146 -15.82 -11.30 11.80
C GLY A 146 -15.77 -9.96 12.55
N ALA A 147 -16.77 -9.10 12.45
CA ALA A 147 -16.73 -7.72 12.96
C ALA A 147 -16.41 -7.57 14.46
N HIS A 148 -16.65 -8.61 15.26
CA HIS A 148 -16.32 -8.64 16.69
C HIS A 148 -15.20 -9.65 17.03
N SER A 149 -14.52 -10.18 16.02
CA SER A 149 -13.55 -11.27 16.19
C SER A 149 -12.12 -10.73 16.07
N ASP A 150 -11.66 -10.03 17.11
CA ASP A 150 -10.25 -9.67 17.19
C ASP A 150 -9.43 -10.91 17.57
N THR A 151 -8.73 -11.47 16.59
CA THR A 151 -7.83 -12.59 16.84
C THR A 151 -6.44 -12.08 17.25
N PRO A 152 -5.93 -12.46 18.43
CA PRO A 152 -4.62 -12.01 18.91
C PRO A 152 -3.48 -12.35 17.93
N SER A 153 -3.59 -13.47 17.23
CA SER A 153 -2.62 -13.89 16.21
C SER A 153 -2.53 -12.92 15.02
N THR A 154 -3.69 -12.49 14.50
CA THR A 154 -3.76 -11.50 13.42
C THR A 154 -3.23 -10.14 13.87
N ALA A 155 -3.63 -9.69 15.06
CA ALA A 155 -3.15 -8.44 15.64
C ALA A 155 -1.62 -8.45 15.84
N ALA A 156 -1.07 -9.54 16.37
CA ALA A 156 0.37 -9.70 16.58
C ALA A 156 1.14 -9.71 15.24
N TYR A 157 0.63 -10.44 14.23
CA TYR A 157 1.25 -10.48 12.92
C TYR A 157 1.27 -9.10 12.26
N LEU A 158 0.12 -8.44 12.16
CA LEU A 158 0.02 -7.11 11.55
C LEU A 158 0.77 -6.04 12.34
N GLY A 159 0.80 -6.14 13.68
CA GLY A 159 1.62 -5.29 14.54
C GLY A 159 3.11 -5.46 14.24
N GLY A 160 3.57 -6.69 14.03
CA GLY A 160 4.95 -6.98 13.60
C GLY A 160 5.27 -6.40 12.22
N VAL A 161 4.37 -6.55 11.25
CA VAL A 161 4.51 -5.94 9.91
C VAL A 161 4.60 -4.41 10.02
N ALA A 162 3.69 -3.78 10.75
CA ALA A 162 3.70 -2.33 10.95
C ALA A 162 4.98 -1.84 11.63
N ALA A 163 5.46 -2.55 12.65
CA ALA A 163 6.72 -2.22 13.33
C ALA A 163 7.92 -2.29 12.36
N GLN A 164 7.98 -3.31 11.50
CA GLN A 164 9.03 -3.42 10.48
C GLN A 164 8.98 -2.26 9.48
N GLU A 165 7.80 -1.85 9.05
CA GLU A 165 7.65 -0.71 8.14
C GLU A 165 8.12 0.61 8.79
N VAL A 166 7.80 0.82 10.06
CA VAL A 166 8.30 1.98 10.84
C VAL A 166 9.82 1.97 10.94
N ILE A 167 10.42 0.80 11.24
CA ILE A 167 11.88 0.66 11.31
C ILE A 167 12.53 0.99 9.97
N LYS A 168 12.00 0.48 8.85
CA LYS A 168 12.50 0.79 7.51
C LYS A 168 12.52 2.29 7.22
N ILE A 169 11.45 2.99 7.60
CA ILE A 169 11.33 4.44 7.39
C ILE A 169 12.33 5.20 8.27
N LEU A 170 12.43 4.84 9.56
CA LEU A 170 13.31 5.54 10.51
C LEU A 170 14.80 5.31 10.23
N THR A 171 15.15 4.10 9.81
CA THR A 171 16.56 3.76 9.52
C THR A 171 16.98 4.09 8.09
N VAL A 172 16.01 4.45 7.23
CA VAL A 172 16.24 4.65 5.77
C VAL A 172 16.91 3.42 5.14
N GLN A 173 16.63 2.23 5.69
CA GLN A 173 17.12 0.93 5.20
C GLN A 173 15.92 0.13 4.70
N TYR A 174 16.11 -0.56 3.60
CA TYR A 174 15.07 -1.33 2.91
C TYR A 174 13.93 -0.45 2.34
N ILE A 175 13.19 -1.03 1.41
CA ILE A 175 12.08 -0.35 0.74
C ILE A 175 10.82 -0.58 1.57
N PRO A 176 10.13 0.49 2.02
CA PRO A 176 8.84 0.37 2.67
C PRO A 176 7.78 -0.20 1.73
N LEU A 177 6.73 -0.79 2.31
CA LEU A 177 5.53 -1.16 1.54
C LEU A 177 4.90 0.10 0.91
N ASP A 178 4.58 0.01 -0.36
CA ASP A 178 3.98 1.10 -1.11
C ASP A 178 2.66 0.62 -1.73
N ASN A 179 1.58 0.89 -1.14
CA ASN A 179 1.15 1.63 0.05
C ASN A 179 0.10 0.84 0.84
N THR A 180 -0.46 -0.21 0.24
CA THR A 180 -1.54 -1.02 0.83
C THR A 180 -1.06 -2.45 1.02
N CYS A 181 -1.29 -2.98 2.21
CA CYS A 181 -1.06 -4.38 2.56
C CYS A 181 -2.34 -4.97 3.12
N VAL A 182 -2.77 -6.09 2.58
CA VAL A 182 -3.94 -6.83 3.05
C VAL A 182 -3.52 -8.23 3.45
N TYR A 183 -3.91 -8.62 4.65
CA TYR A 183 -3.72 -9.96 5.19
C TYR A 183 -5.06 -10.68 5.29
N ASP A 184 -5.15 -11.85 4.67
CA ASP A 184 -6.24 -12.78 4.84
C ASP A 184 -5.83 -13.85 5.86
N GLY A 185 -6.40 -13.78 7.07
CA GLY A 185 -6.09 -14.71 8.14
C GLY A 185 -6.70 -16.11 7.95
N ILE A 186 -7.67 -16.29 7.05
CA ILE A 186 -8.32 -17.59 6.79
C ILE A 186 -7.38 -18.47 5.97
N VAL A 187 -6.85 -17.95 4.88
CA VAL A 187 -5.92 -18.67 4.00
C VAL A 187 -4.46 -18.35 4.27
N GLN A 188 -4.18 -17.46 5.26
CA GLN A 188 -2.85 -17.00 5.64
C GLN A 188 -2.08 -16.37 4.46
N ALA A 189 -2.78 -15.60 3.65
CA ALA A 189 -2.22 -14.93 2.49
C ALA A 189 -2.01 -13.44 2.75
N VAL A 190 -0.93 -12.90 2.19
CA VAL A 190 -0.60 -11.47 2.21
C VAL A 190 -0.43 -10.97 0.79
N SER A 191 -1.04 -9.85 0.49
CA SER A 191 -0.76 -9.13 -0.76
C SER A 191 -0.47 -7.67 -0.46
N SER A 192 0.41 -7.09 -1.26
CA SER A 192 0.69 -5.66 -1.26
C SER A 192 0.48 -5.08 -2.64
N PHE A 193 -0.15 -3.93 -2.72
CA PHE A 193 -0.41 -3.23 -3.97
C PHE A 193 -0.41 -1.73 -3.77
N ARG A 194 -0.13 -1.02 -4.84
CA ARG A 194 -0.03 0.44 -4.83
C ARG A 194 -1.31 1.07 -5.36
N LEU A 195 -2.07 1.69 -4.46
CA LEU A 195 -3.34 2.35 -4.79
C LEU A 195 -3.21 3.86 -4.97
#